data_c3be1a050f81e5bca4e55a672602522b
#
_entry.id   c3be1a050f81e5bca4e55a672602522b
#
_cell.length_a   1.000
_cell.length_b   1.000
_cell.length_c   1.000
_cell.angle_alpha   90.00
_cell.angle_beta   90.00
_cell.angle_gamma   90.00
#
_symmetry.space_group_name_H-M   'P 1'
#
loop_
_entity.id
_entity.type
_entity.pdbx_description
1 polymer ?
#
loop_
_entity_poly.entity_id
_entity_poly.type
_entity_poly.pdbx_seq_one_letter_code
_entity_poly.pdbx_strand_id
1 'polypeptide(L)'
;LTVWQPWASLIAEECKTFEFRSWPAPKYVVGRRIAIHASARPVRVTEVRAFLIKLHSARWRETGIISEDARARAIRLLEKLADTPNILPMSSVLCTAMLGQPLANAALAEQLGVPWVNDSDRDQHANWGWPLSDIERLQPFMPARGFQGFWNWEPNHIARAVA
;
A
#
# COMPACT_ATOMS: atom_id res chain seq x y z
N LEU A 1 -5.22 3.28 -8.62
CA LEU A 1 -3.81 3.47 -8.30
C LEU A 1 -3.08 2.13 -8.29
N THR A 2 -1.97 2.02 -9.01
CA THR A 2 -1.11 0.82 -8.96
C THR A 2 -0.07 0.94 -7.86
N VAL A 3 -0.01 -0.08 -7.00
CA VAL A 3 0.91 -0.20 -5.86
C VAL A 3 1.66 -1.53 -5.97
N TRP A 4 2.93 -1.56 -5.63
CA TRP A 4 3.71 -2.80 -5.62
C TRP A 4 3.35 -3.69 -4.43
N GLN A 5 3.54 -5.01 -4.60
CA GLN A 5 3.51 -5.93 -3.47
C GLN A 5 4.83 -5.84 -2.67
N PRO A 6 4.79 -5.97 -1.34
CA PRO A 6 3.64 -6.35 -0.51
C PRO A 6 2.73 -5.18 -0.08
N TRP A 7 3.08 -3.93 -0.41
CA TRP A 7 2.38 -2.73 0.08
C TRP A 7 0.90 -2.70 -0.30
N ALA A 8 0.53 -3.16 -1.52
CA ALA A 8 -0.88 -3.25 -1.94
C ALA A 8 -1.70 -4.17 -1.01
N SER A 9 -1.14 -5.34 -0.64
CA SER A 9 -1.79 -6.26 0.30
C SER A 9 -1.82 -5.71 1.73
N LEU A 10 -0.76 -5.02 2.18
CA LEU A 10 -0.76 -4.37 3.49
C LEU A 10 -1.83 -3.27 3.60
N ILE A 11 -2.13 -2.56 2.50
CA ILE A 11 -3.25 -1.62 2.45
C ILE A 11 -4.57 -2.40 2.55
N ALA A 12 -4.77 -3.42 1.72
CA ALA A 12 -6.01 -4.20 1.70
C ALA A 12 -6.31 -4.91 3.04
N GLU A 13 -5.29 -5.23 3.83
CA GLU A 13 -5.41 -5.79 5.19
C GLU A 13 -5.43 -4.71 6.29
N GLU A 14 -5.57 -3.44 5.91
CA GLU A 14 -5.59 -2.28 6.83
C GLU A 14 -4.37 -2.19 7.77
N CYS A 15 -3.26 -2.82 7.37
CA CYS A 15 -1.99 -2.71 8.10
C CYS A 15 -1.28 -1.40 7.78
N LYS A 16 -1.49 -0.87 6.58
CA LYS A 16 -0.86 0.34 6.04
C LYS A 16 -1.94 1.33 5.61
N THR A 17 -2.03 2.46 6.29
CA THR A 17 -3.04 3.50 6.05
C THR A 17 -2.46 4.76 5.37
N PHE A 18 -1.22 4.69 4.94
CA PHE A 18 -0.56 5.71 4.13
C PHE A 18 0.11 5.08 2.91
N GLU A 19 -0.07 5.66 1.74
CA GLU A 19 0.73 5.36 0.57
C GLU A 19 1.79 6.44 0.39
N PHE A 20 3.06 6.03 0.20
CA PHE A 20 4.17 6.97 0.08
C PHE A 20 4.55 7.24 -1.38
N ARG A 21 4.74 8.51 -1.72
CA ARG A 21 5.10 8.96 -3.05
C ARG A 21 6.08 10.15 -3.01
N SER A 22 6.81 10.34 -4.11
CA SER A 22 7.71 11.49 -4.28
C SER A 22 6.97 12.80 -4.58
N TRP A 23 5.68 12.75 -4.93
CA TRP A 23 4.81 13.90 -5.25
C TRP A 23 3.49 13.85 -4.46
N PRO A 24 2.82 14.99 -4.24
CA PRO A 24 1.49 15.01 -3.63
C PRO A 24 0.45 14.39 -4.56
N ALA A 25 -0.62 13.82 -4.00
CA ALA A 25 -1.72 13.34 -4.81
C ALA A 25 -2.36 14.48 -5.61
N PRO A 26 -2.76 14.23 -6.87
CA PRO A 26 -3.45 15.23 -7.67
C PRO A 26 -4.75 15.68 -6.98
N LYS A 27 -5.03 16.99 -7.00
CA LYS A 27 -6.19 17.56 -6.30
C LYS A 27 -7.53 16.94 -6.71
N TYR A 28 -7.65 16.48 -7.96
CA TYR A 28 -8.90 15.90 -8.48
C TYR A 28 -9.22 14.50 -7.92
N VAL A 29 -8.28 13.81 -7.27
CA VAL A 29 -8.51 12.50 -6.63
C VAL A 29 -8.63 12.61 -5.11
N VAL A 30 -8.22 13.71 -4.50
CA VAL A 30 -8.34 13.93 -3.04
C VAL A 30 -9.81 13.98 -2.66
N GLY A 31 -10.16 13.29 -1.57
CA GLY A 31 -11.55 13.14 -1.11
C GLY A 31 -12.38 12.16 -1.93
N ARG A 32 -11.77 11.41 -2.85
CA ARG A 32 -12.47 10.41 -3.66
C ARG A 32 -12.09 8.99 -3.27
N ARG A 33 -13.01 8.07 -3.54
CA ARG A 33 -12.72 6.63 -3.46
C ARG A 33 -11.85 6.21 -4.65
N ILE A 34 -10.73 5.55 -4.35
CA ILE A 34 -9.80 5.04 -5.35
C ILE A 34 -9.67 3.52 -5.22
N ALA A 35 -9.42 2.84 -6.33
CA ALA A 35 -9.09 1.42 -6.34
C ALA A 35 -7.58 1.22 -6.14
N ILE A 36 -7.19 0.28 -5.28
CA ILE A 36 -5.80 -0.14 -5.05
C ILE A 36 -5.55 -1.42 -5.84
N HIS A 37 -4.69 -1.30 -6.84
CA HIS A 37 -4.31 -2.38 -7.75
C HIS A 37 -2.91 -2.88 -7.42
N ALA A 38 -2.77 -4.18 -7.19
CA ALA A 38 -1.47 -4.84 -7.05
C ALA A 38 -0.80 -4.99 -8.42
N SER A 39 0.40 -4.46 -8.55
CA SER A 39 1.16 -4.53 -9.81
C SER A 39 1.54 -5.97 -10.20
N ALA A 40 1.95 -6.15 -11.46
CA ALA A 40 2.53 -7.40 -11.95
C ALA A 40 4.02 -7.58 -11.54
N ARG A 41 4.63 -6.60 -10.86
CA ARG A 41 6.04 -6.69 -10.46
C ARG A 41 6.22 -7.79 -9.41
N PRO A 42 7.10 -8.78 -9.65
CA PRO A 42 7.38 -9.82 -8.67
C PRO A 42 7.84 -9.25 -7.32
N VAL A 43 7.42 -9.89 -6.25
CA VAL A 43 7.86 -9.56 -4.89
C VAL A 43 9.36 -9.86 -4.76
N ARG A 44 10.10 -8.93 -4.19
CA ARG A 44 11.51 -9.14 -3.84
C ARG A 44 11.61 -9.52 -2.37
N VAL A 45 12.04 -10.74 -2.10
CA VAL A 45 12.21 -11.26 -0.72
C VAL A 45 13.16 -10.38 0.10
N THR A 46 14.15 -9.77 -0.53
CA THR A 46 15.06 -8.82 0.13
C THR A 46 14.35 -7.58 0.65
N GLU A 47 13.38 -7.02 -0.11
CA GLU A 47 12.55 -5.89 0.33
C GLU A 47 11.64 -6.30 1.50
N VAL A 48 11.05 -7.51 1.42
CA VAL A 48 10.23 -8.07 2.50
C VAL A 48 11.02 -8.23 3.80
N ARG A 49 12.22 -8.82 3.72
CA ARG A 49 13.09 -9.01 4.89
C ARG A 49 13.56 -7.69 5.48
N ALA A 50 13.94 -6.71 4.65
CA ALA A 50 14.33 -5.39 5.11
C ALA A 50 13.17 -4.70 5.85
N PHE A 51 11.94 -4.84 5.36
CA PHE A 51 10.77 -4.28 6.01
C PHE A 51 10.44 -5.02 7.33
N LEU A 52 10.56 -6.34 7.39
CA LEU A 52 10.43 -7.11 8.63
C LEU A 52 11.44 -6.65 9.70
N ILE A 53 12.70 -6.43 9.33
CA ILE A 53 13.71 -5.91 10.26
C ILE A 53 13.27 -4.56 10.84
N LYS A 54 12.76 -3.64 10.01
CA LYS A 54 12.23 -2.36 10.49
C LYS A 54 11.05 -2.58 11.46
N LEU A 55 10.11 -3.46 11.13
CA LEU A 55 8.95 -3.74 11.97
C LEU A 55 9.30 -4.39 13.32
N HIS A 56 10.35 -5.19 13.38
CA HIS A 56 10.84 -5.77 14.65
C HIS A 56 11.67 -4.80 15.50
N SER A 57 12.11 -3.67 14.93
CA SER A 57 12.90 -2.69 15.65
C SER A 57 12.07 -1.79 16.57
N ALA A 58 12.73 -1.09 17.51
CA ALA A 58 12.10 -0.04 18.31
C ALA A 58 11.59 1.15 17.45
N ARG A 59 12.09 1.28 16.22
CA ARG A 59 11.78 2.35 15.27
C ARG A 59 10.67 1.98 14.28
N TRP A 60 9.88 0.97 14.55
CA TRP A 60 8.85 0.46 13.63
C TRP A 60 7.84 1.52 13.16
N ARG A 61 7.55 2.56 13.98
CA ARG A 61 6.67 3.66 13.59
C ARG A 61 7.18 4.48 12.41
N GLU A 62 8.48 4.45 12.16
CA GLU A 62 9.08 5.07 10.98
C GLU A 62 8.65 4.39 9.67
N THR A 63 8.03 3.22 9.73
CA THR A 63 7.41 2.58 8.56
C THR A 63 6.05 3.18 8.15
N GLY A 64 5.48 4.07 8.97
CA GLY A 64 4.14 4.61 8.75
C GLY A 64 3.00 3.69 9.21
N ILE A 65 3.31 2.55 9.82
CA ILE A 65 2.32 1.72 10.52
C ILE A 65 2.04 2.37 11.88
N ILE A 66 0.77 2.56 12.22
CA ILE A 66 0.38 3.46 13.31
C ILE A 66 -0.07 2.75 14.59
N SER A 67 -0.30 1.43 14.57
CA SER A 67 -0.74 0.69 15.75
C SER A 67 -0.01 -0.66 15.91
N GLU A 68 0.07 -1.14 17.15
CA GLU A 68 0.67 -2.46 17.45
C GLU A 68 -0.11 -3.61 16.81
N ASP A 69 -1.44 -3.51 16.71
CA ASP A 69 -2.25 -4.52 16.06
C ASP A 69 -1.97 -4.57 14.54
N ALA A 70 -1.95 -3.43 13.87
CA ALA A 70 -1.57 -3.34 12.46
C ALA A 70 -0.14 -3.86 12.22
N ARG A 71 0.80 -3.53 13.11
CA ARG A 71 2.17 -4.05 13.09
C ARG A 71 2.21 -5.58 13.19
N ALA A 72 1.49 -6.15 14.16
CA ALA A 72 1.44 -7.60 14.35
C ALA A 72 0.84 -8.33 13.12
N ARG A 73 -0.22 -7.76 12.51
CA ARG A 73 -0.78 -8.31 11.26
C ARG A 73 0.20 -8.20 10.11
N ALA A 74 0.87 -7.05 9.95
CA ALA A 74 1.87 -6.84 8.91
C ALA A 74 3.03 -7.84 9.03
N ILE A 75 3.56 -8.06 10.24
CA ILE A 75 4.62 -9.04 10.50
C ILE A 75 4.17 -10.43 10.06
N ARG A 76 3.01 -10.91 10.50
CA ARG A 76 2.51 -12.25 10.11
C ARG A 76 2.37 -12.42 8.59
N LEU A 77 1.87 -11.39 7.90
CA LEU A 77 1.75 -11.41 6.43
C LEU A 77 3.13 -11.49 5.76
N LEU A 78 4.07 -10.67 6.22
CA LEU A 78 5.40 -10.58 5.61
C LEU A 78 6.28 -11.80 5.91
N GLU A 79 6.18 -12.41 7.10
CA GLU A 79 6.85 -13.66 7.42
C GLU A 79 6.39 -14.78 6.49
N LYS A 80 5.06 -14.93 6.33
CA LYS A 80 4.50 -15.90 5.40
C LYS A 80 4.95 -15.65 3.95
N LEU A 81 5.07 -14.39 3.56
CA LEU A 81 5.54 -14.00 2.23
C LEU A 81 7.05 -14.25 2.05
N ALA A 82 7.86 -14.10 3.10
CA ALA A 82 9.29 -14.39 3.04
C ALA A 82 9.56 -15.88 2.79
N ASP A 83 8.68 -16.76 3.30
CA ASP A 83 8.76 -18.22 3.09
C ASP A 83 8.11 -18.65 1.76
N THR A 84 7.08 -17.94 1.31
CA THR A 84 6.31 -18.28 0.10
C THR A 84 6.05 -17.02 -0.74
N PRO A 85 7.01 -16.55 -1.56
CA PRO A 85 6.95 -15.23 -2.22
C PRO A 85 5.78 -15.02 -3.19
N ASN A 86 5.20 -16.09 -3.72
CA ASN A 86 4.17 -16.05 -4.76
C ASN A 86 2.72 -16.18 -4.23
N ILE A 87 2.50 -16.03 -2.91
CA ILE A 87 1.17 -16.18 -2.32
C ILE A 87 0.28 -14.95 -2.48
N LEU A 88 0.86 -13.79 -2.79
CA LEU A 88 0.09 -12.55 -2.91
C LEU A 88 -0.55 -12.40 -4.30
N PRO A 89 -1.77 -11.86 -4.35
CA PRO A 89 -2.42 -11.57 -5.62
C PRO A 89 -1.65 -10.51 -6.40
N MET A 90 -1.46 -10.75 -7.68
CA MET A 90 -0.79 -9.87 -8.62
C MET A 90 -1.78 -9.45 -9.71
N SER A 91 -1.52 -8.32 -10.39
CA SER A 91 -2.35 -7.84 -11.50
C SER A 91 -3.85 -7.82 -11.16
N SER A 92 -4.19 -7.37 -9.97
CA SER A 92 -5.57 -7.39 -9.47
C SER A 92 -5.87 -6.17 -8.62
N VAL A 93 -7.10 -5.69 -8.65
CA VAL A 93 -7.62 -4.73 -7.67
C VAL A 93 -7.97 -5.48 -6.39
N LEU A 94 -7.38 -5.07 -5.27
CA LEU A 94 -7.49 -5.74 -3.99
C LEU A 94 -8.52 -5.10 -3.07
N CYS A 95 -8.61 -3.79 -3.11
CA CYS A 95 -9.52 -3.01 -2.26
C CYS A 95 -9.83 -1.67 -2.92
N THR A 96 -10.80 -0.97 -2.35
CA THR A 96 -10.99 0.47 -2.54
C THR A 96 -10.71 1.20 -1.23
N ALA A 97 -10.37 2.49 -1.31
CA ALA A 97 -10.11 3.33 -0.16
C ALA A 97 -10.45 4.79 -0.46
N MET A 98 -10.79 5.56 0.55
CA MET A 98 -10.89 7.02 0.46
C MET A 98 -9.50 7.63 0.53
N LEU A 99 -9.14 8.44 -0.46
CA LEU A 99 -7.87 9.15 -0.50
C LEU A 99 -8.00 10.49 0.23
N GLY A 100 -7.29 10.64 1.34
CA GLY A 100 -7.26 11.87 2.11
C GLY A 100 -6.31 12.93 1.55
N GLN A 101 -6.22 14.07 2.24
CA GLN A 101 -5.31 15.16 1.90
C GLN A 101 -3.86 14.69 2.09
N PRO A 102 -3.00 14.77 1.05
CA PRO A 102 -1.59 14.41 1.18
C PRO A 102 -0.87 15.25 2.24
N LEU A 103 -0.02 14.61 3.01
CA LEU A 103 0.85 15.25 4.00
C LEU A 103 2.30 15.20 3.52
N ALA A 104 3.00 16.32 3.64
CA ALA A 104 4.46 16.29 3.49
C ALA A 104 5.05 15.37 4.56
N ASN A 105 6.12 14.63 4.24
CA ASN A 105 6.71 13.67 5.16
C ASN A 105 7.08 14.29 6.51
N ALA A 106 7.63 15.51 6.51
CA ALA A 106 7.97 16.22 7.75
C ALA A 106 6.75 16.40 8.67
N ALA A 107 5.59 16.79 8.13
CA ALA A 107 4.36 16.94 8.91
C ALA A 107 3.83 15.59 9.41
N LEU A 108 3.91 14.54 8.60
CA LEU A 108 3.53 13.20 9.02
C LEU A 108 4.48 12.64 10.09
N ALA A 109 5.78 12.85 9.94
CA ALA A 109 6.79 12.44 10.91
C ALA A 109 6.58 13.11 12.26
N GLU A 110 6.27 14.41 12.26
CA GLU A 110 5.89 15.16 13.47
C GLU A 110 4.65 14.57 14.16
N GLN A 111 3.59 14.28 13.39
CA GLN A 111 2.37 13.65 13.92
C GLN A 111 2.61 12.28 14.55
N LEU A 112 3.54 11.49 13.99
CA LEU A 112 3.89 10.17 14.47
C LEU A 112 5.00 10.16 15.54
N GLY A 113 5.59 11.32 15.82
CA GLY A 113 6.68 11.47 16.79
C GLY A 113 7.97 10.74 16.36
N VAL A 114 8.26 10.73 15.06
CA VAL A 114 9.45 10.06 14.47
C VAL A 114 10.26 11.04 13.62
N PRO A 115 11.57 10.79 13.39
CA PRO A 115 12.39 11.69 12.57
C PRO A 115 11.98 11.75 11.09
N TRP A 116 11.55 10.62 10.54
CA TRP A 116 11.21 10.43 9.13
C TRP A 116 10.33 9.20 8.95
N VAL A 117 9.45 9.20 7.97
CA VAL A 117 8.59 8.05 7.67
C VAL A 117 8.96 7.49 6.30
N ASN A 118 9.31 6.18 6.25
CA ASN A 118 9.60 5.50 5.00
C ASN A 118 9.39 3.99 5.12
N ASP A 119 8.49 3.45 4.31
CA ASP A 119 8.15 2.03 4.26
C ASP A 119 9.02 1.21 3.29
N SER A 120 10.00 1.83 2.66
CA SER A 120 10.89 1.20 1.68
C SER A 120 12.36 1.58 1.92
N ASP A 121 13.25 1.13 1.03
CA ASP A 121 14.65 1.51 0.95
C ASP A 121 14.89 2.75 0.06
N ARG A 122 13.81 3.42 -0.39
CA ARG A 122 13.86 4.53 -1.35
C ARG A 122 13.41 5.82 -0.69
N ASP A 123 14.35 6.55 -0.10
CA ASP A 123 14.05 7.81 0.59
C ASP A 123 13.34 8.84 -0.29
N GLN A 124 13.71 8.91 -1.57
CA GLN A 124 13.07 9.82 -2.54
C GLN A 124 11.59 9.54 -2.79
N HIS A 125 11.10 8.34 -2.49
CA HIS A 125 9.70 7.95 -2.68
C HIS A 125 8.80 8.29 -1.49
N ALA A 126 9.37 8.72 -0.37
CA ALA A 126 8.64 8.99 0.85
C ALA A 126 8.43 10.49 1.14
N ASN A 127 8.52 11.38 0.14
CA ASN A 127 8.35 12.83 0.35
C ASN A 127 6.92 13.20 0.79
N TRP A 128 5.92 12.39 0.40
CA TRP A 128 4.53 12.60 0.71
C TRP A 128 3.88 11.31 1.20
N GLY A 129 3.13 11.41 2.29
CA GLY A 129 2.22 10.38 2.76
C GLY A 129 0.79 10.70 2.31
N TRP A 130 0.16 9.76 1.60
CA TRP A 130 -1.23 9.88 1.17
C TRP A 130 -2.11 9.06 2.11
N PRO A 131 -2.92 9.71 2.96
CA PRO A 131 -3.79 8.99 3.89
C PRO A 131 -4.84 8.16 3.14
N LEU A 132 -5.04 6.94 3.58
CA LEU A 132 -6.05 6.03 3.08
C LEU A 132 -6.97 5.65 4.24
N SER A 133 -8.27 5.82 4.05
CA SER A 133 -9.29 5.49 5.03
C SER A 133 -10.45 4.75 4.37
N ASP A 134 -11.37 4.24 5.17
CA ASP A 134 -12.56 3.54 4.68
C ASP A 134 -12.18 2.48 3.62
N ILE A 135 -11.25 1.61 4.01
CA ILE A 135 -10.70 0.57 3.14
C ILE A 135 -11.72 -0.57 3.03
N GLU A 136 -12.17 -0.84 1.81
CA GLU A 136 -13.09 -1.92 1.50
C GLU A 136 -12.39 -2.98 0.68
N ARG A 137 -12.05 -4.11 1.31
CA ARG A 137 -11.43 -5.24 0.65
C ARG A 137 -12.39 -5.91 -0.33
N LEU A 138 -11.93 -6.19 -1.54
CA LEU A 138 -12.70 -6.94 -2.53
C LEU A 138 -12.54 -8.45 -2.32
N GLN A 139 -13.65 -9.19 -2.46
CA GLN A 139 -13.64 -10.66 -2.47
C GLN A 139 -14.70 -11.17 -3.47
N PRO A 140 -14.25 -11.86 -4.53
CA PRO A 140 -12.85 -12.13 -4.90
C PRO A 140 -12.10 -10.87 -5.34
N PHE A 141 -10.77 -10.92 -5.34
CA PHE A 141 -9.96 -9.87 -5.97
C PHE A 141 -10.26 -9.81 -7.46
N MET A 142 -10.26 -8.59 -8.02
CA MET A 142 -10.66 -8.34 -9.39
C MET A 142 -9.44 -8.27 -10.32
N PRO A 143 -9.18 -9.28 -11.17
CA PRO A 143 -8.09 -9.20 -12.13
C PRO A 143 -8.21 -7.95 -13.01
N ALA A 144 -7.11 -7.23 -13.17
CA ALA A 144 -7.07 -6.02 -13.98
C ALA A 144 -5.66 -5.77 -14.51
N ARG A 145 -5.58 -5.19 -15.72
CA ARG A 145 -4.33 -4.65 -16.23
C ARG A 145 -4.10 -3.28 -15.60
N GLY A 146 -3.02 -3.15 -14.82
CA GLY A 146 -2.64 -1.88 -14.20
C GLY A 146 -1.78 -1.02 -15.10
N PHE A 147 -1.79 0.30 -14.81
CA PHE A 147 -0.95 1.30 -15.45
C PHE A 147 -0.23 2.12 -14.38
N GLN A 148 0.77 2.88 -14.78
CA GLN A 148 1.49 3.75 -13.87
C GLN A 148 0.61 4.92 -13.38
N GLY A 149 0.69 5.27 -12.11
CA GLY A 149 -0.06 6.39 -11.52
C GLY A 149 -1.55 6.07 -11.35
N PHE A 150 -2.40 7.10 -11.54
CA PHE A 150 -3.85 6.94 -11.55
C PHE A 150 -4.35 6.59 -12.95
N TRP A 151 -5.31 5.69 -13.00
CA TRP A 151 -5.98 5.27 -14.24
C TRP A 151 -7.41 4.86 -13.94
N ASN A 152 -8.27 4.88 -14.95
CA ASN A 152 -9.67 4.49 -14.79
C ASN A 152 -9.78 2.97 -14.70
N TRP A 153 -10.47 2.51 -13.68
CA TRP A 153 -10.82 1.11 -13.50
C TRP A 153 -12.34 0.97 -13.59
N GLU A 154 -12.78 0.07 -14.46
CA GLU A 154 -14.20 -0.27 -14.62
C GLU A 154 -14.41 -1.72 -14.20
N PRO A 155 -15.16 -2.00 -13.13
CA PRO A 155 -15.38 -3.34 -12.60
C PRO A 155 -16.01 -4.33 -13.60
N ASN A 156 -16.68 -3.82 -14.62
CA ASN A 156 -17.54 -4.61 -15.52
C ASN A 156 -16.86 -5.18 -16.77
N HIS A 157 -15.56 -4.98 -16.98
CA HIS A 157 -14.88 -5.52 -18.17
C HIS A 157 -14.71 -7.04 -18.19
N ILE A 158 -14.94 -7.75 -17.06
CA ILE A 158 -14.77 -9.21 -16.99
C ILE A 158 -16.05 -9.95 -17.35
N ALA A 159 -17.22 -9.34 -17.19
CA ALA A 159 -18.50 -9.99 -17.50
C ALA A 159 -18.81 -10.14 -19.01
N ARG A 160 -18.04 -9.52 -19.90
CA ARG A 160 -18.23 -9.56 -21.35
C ARG A 160 -17.33 -10.54 -22.11
N ALA A 161 -16.41 -11.21 -21.44
CA ALA A 161 -15.46 -12.14 -22.09
C ALA A 161 -15.90 -13.63 -21.99
N VAL A 162 -17.06 -13.92 -21.41
CA VAL A 162 -17.62 -15.29 -21.29
C VAL A 162 -19.07 -15.26 -21.73
N ALA A 163 -19.32 -14.90 -22.98
CA ALA A 163 -20.59 -15.11 -23.67
C ALA A 163 -20.32 -15.60 -25.10
#